data_1c9758aa0b5640247e6c0efb712f5d45
#
_entry.id   1c9758aa0b5640247e6c0efb712f5d45
#
_cell.length_a   1.000
_cell.length_b   1.000
_cell.length_c   1.000
_cell.angle_alpha   90.00
_cell.angle_beta   90.00
_cell.angle_gamma   90.00
#
_symmetry.space_group_name_H-M   'P 1'
#
loop_
_entity.id
_entity.type
_entity.pdbx_description
1 polymer ?
#
loop_
_entity_poly.entity_id
_entity_poly.type
_entity_poly.pdbx_seq_one_letter_code
_entity_poly.pdbx_strand_id
1 'polypeptide(L)'
;LMMNGCDHQPVQRNISEAIRVANELFPDVTFIHSSFDEYVQAVESALPEHLSTVTGELTSQETDGWYTLANTSSSRIYLKQAFQENSNLLEQVVEPLTILTGGHNHKDQLTYAWKVLLQNAPHDSICGCSIDEVHLEMEVRFAKVNQVGNFVKSNLLNEWKGKLATQNAESDCLFTVINTSLHDKVDTVSTVLDVVTCEFKELHPTEGYKKMTALTLPTYHVKDLDGRVVEAKIEDLGASFGYTLPKDKFR
;
A
#
# COMPACT_ATOMS: atom_id res chain seq x y z
N LEU A 1 0.72 -35.60 11.75
CA LEU A 1 0.31 -34.49 12.59
C LEU A 1 -1.16 -34.66 13.00
N MET A 2 -1.42 -34.64 14.29
CA MET A 2 -2.78 -34.62 14.82
C MET A 2 -2.99 -33.30 15.57
N MET A 3 -3.76 -32.41 14.97
CA MET A 3 -4.11 -31.14 15.61
C MET A 3 -5.12 -31.40 16.71
N ASN A 4 -4.86 -30.88 17.91
CA ASN A 4 -5.77 -31.00 19.03
C ASN A 4 -6.25 -29.62 19.45
N GLY A 5 -7.51 -29.36 19.25
CA GLY A 5 -8.16 -28.11 19.53
C GLY A 5 -9.13 -27.72 18.43
N CYS A 6 -9.90 -26.70 18.72
CA CYS A 6 -10.88 -26.15 17.80
C CYS A 6 -11.05 -24.67 18.12
N ASP A 7 -11.53 -23.89 17.16
CA ASP A 7 -11.86 -22.49 17.36
C ASP A 7 -12.92 -22.34 18.48
N HIS A 8 -12.79 -21.31 19.30
CA HIS A 8 -13.66 -21.01 20.43
C HIS A 8 -13.72 -22.09 21.52
N GLN A 9 -12.75 -23.00 21.57
CA GLN A 9 -12.67 -24.02 22.62
C GLN A 9 -11.55 -23.73 23.62
N PRO A 10 -11.77 -24.01 24.91
CA PRO A 10 -10.73 -23.89 25.91
C PRO A 10 -9.63 -24.93 25.71
N VAL A 11 -8.46 -24.65 26.25
CA VAL A 11 -7.35 -25.61 26.24
C VAL A 11 -7.75 -26.92 26.92
N GLN A 12 -7.50 -28.04 26.27
CA GLN A 12 -7.73 -29.36 26.86
C GLN A 12 -6.78 -29.63 28.02
N ARG A 13 -7.32 -29.80 29.24
CA ARG A 13 -6.53 -29.95 30.47
C ARG A 13 -5.96 -31.34 30.66
N ASN A 14 -6.60 -32.39 30.12
CA ASN A 14 -6.22 -33.78 30.29
C ASN A 14 -5.50 -34.37 29.07
N ILE A 15 -4.79 -33.54 28.31
CA ILE A 15 -4.10 -33.98 27.07
C ILE A 15 -3.05 -35.08 27.37
N SER A 16 -2.33 -34.96 28.45
CA SER A 16 -1.33 -35.97 28.85
C SER A 16 -1.97 -37.34 29.10
N GLU A 17 -3.13 -37.38 29.75
CA GLU A 17 -3.87 -38.60 29.97
C GLU A 17 -4.43 -39.17 28.69
N ALA A 18 -4.94 -38.29 27.79
CA ALA A 18 -5.41 -38.70 26.47
C ALA A 18 -4.30 -39.37 25.64
N ILE A 19 -3.09 -38.83 25.67
CA ILE A 19 -1.92 -39.40 25.00
C ILE A 19 -1.54 -40.73 25.60
N ARG A 20 -1.54 -40.85 26.95
CA ARG A 20 -1.25 -42.12 27.63
C ARG A 20 -2.24 -43.21 27.21
N VAL A 21 -3.54 -42.92 27.22
CA VAL A 21 -4.57 -43.87 26.83
C VAL A 21 -4.48 -44.22 25.34
N ALA A 22 -4.18 -43.26 24.48
CA ALA A 22 -3.99 -43.51 23.06
C ALA A 22 -2.82 -44.47 22.78
N ASN A 23 -1.70 -44.31 23.49
CA ASN A 23 -0.54 -45.24 23.40
C ASN A 23 -0.86 -46.63 23.92
N GLU A 24 -1.77 -46.79 24.86
CA GLU A 24 -2.23 -48.10 25.33
C GLU A 24 -3.17 -48.79 24.36
N LEU A 25 -4.04 -48.00 23.73
CA LEU A 25 -5.03 -48.52 22.76
C LEU A 25 -4.45 -48.84 21.40
N PHE A 26 -3.37 -48.17 21.00
CA PHE A 26 -2.77 -48.31 19.70
C PHE A 26 -1.26 -48.64 19.83
N PRO A 27 -0.92 -49.89 20.17
CA PRO A 27 0.47 -50.28 20.48
C PRO A 27 1.43 -50.16 19.28
N ASP A 28 0.90 -50.14 18.05
CA ASP A 28 1.70 -50.00 16.83
C ASP A 28 1.99 -48.54 16.45
N VAL A 29 1.49 -47.57 17.21
CA VAL A 29 1.63 -46.14 16.99
C VAL A 29 2.12 -45.45 18.27
N THR A 30 3.06 -44.55 18.15
CA THR A 30 3.52 -43.74 19.27
C THR A 30 2.95 -42.34 19.17
N PHE A 31 2.10 -41.96 20.11
CA PHE A 31 1.57 -40.61 20.27
C PHE A 31 2.47 -39.81 21.21
N ILE A 32 2.91 -38.66 20.72
CA ILE A 32 3.75 -37.72 21.49
C ILE A 32 3.14 -36.33 21.47
N HIS A 33 3.33 -35.60 22.55
CA HIS A 33 3.06 -34.15 22.57
C HIS A 33 4.28 -33.46 21.98
N SER A 34 4.07 -32.73 20.86
CA SER A 34 5.14 -32.16 20.06
C SER A 34 4.92 -30.68 19.80
N SER A 35 5.90 -30.03 19.21
CA SER A 35 5.86 -28.69 18.69
C SER A 35 5.84 -28.70 17.14
N PHE A 36 5.55 -27.56 16.51
CA PHE A 36 5.68 -27.42 15.08
C PHE A 36 7.13 -27.62 14.61
N ASP A 37 8.12 -27.15 15.37
CA ASP A 37 9.54 -27.30 15.04
C ASP A 37 9.95 -28.77 14.99
N GLU A 38 9.57 -29.57 16.01
CA GLU A 38 9.85 -31.00 16.04
C GLU A 38 9.13 -31.74 14.89
N TYR A 39 7.88 -31.35 14.59
CA TYR A 39 7.14 -31.93 13.48
C TYR A 39 7.81 -31.61 12.14
N VAL A 40 8.20 -30.36 11.91
CA VAL A 40 8.90 -29.96 10.67
C VAL A 40 10.21 -30.73 10.51
N GLN A 41 11.03 -30.84 11.56
CA GLN A 41 12.28 -31.61 11.53
C GLN A 41 12.03 -33.09 11.20
N ALA A 42 10.98 -33.68 11.76
CA ALA A 42 10.61 -35.06 11.46
C ALA A 42 10.18 -35.23 10.00
N VAL A 43 9.40 -34.29 9.46
CA VAL A 43 8.97 -34.29 8.05
C VAL A 43 10.16 -34.11 7.14
N GLU A 44 11.04 -33.14 7.41
CA GLU A 44 12.24 -32.87 6.59
C GLU A 44 13.15 -34.08 6.50
N SER A 45 13.31 -34.83 7.62
CA SER A 45 14.13 -36.05 7.64
C SER A 45 13.50 -37.23 6.89
N ALA A 46 12.21 -37.18 6.58
CA ALA A 46 11.44 -38.22 5.90
C ALA A 46 10.92 -37.79 4.51
N LEU A 47 11.39 -36.64 3.99
CA LEU A 47 10.96 -36.17 2.68
C LEU A 47 11.33 -37.15 1.58
N PRO A 48 10.41 -37.46 0.66
CA PRO A 48 10.76 -38.28 -0.53
C PRO A 48 11.65 -37.49 -1.48
N GLU A 49 12.41 -38.21 -2.31
CA GLU A 49 13.30 -37.58 -3.30
C GLU A 49 12.56 -36.69 -4.29
N HIS A 50 11.30 -36.98 -4.59
CA HIS A 50 10.45 -36.21 -5.48
C HIS A 50 9.19 -35.72 -4.78
N LEU A 51 9.01 -34.44 -4.73
CA LEU A 51 7.79 -33.78 -4.25
C LEU A 51 6.95 -33.28 -5.42
N SER A 52 5.63 -33.39 -5.29
CA SER A 52 4.70 -32.73 -6.21
C SER A 52 4.84 -31.23 -6.11
N THR A 53 4.83 -30.55 -7.24
CA THR A 53 4.90 -29.08 -7.30
C THR A 53 3.56 -28.52 -7.73
N VAL A 54 3.06 -27.54 -6.97
CA VAL A 54 1.89 -26.73 -7.36
C VAL A 54 2.41 -25.41 -7.90
N THR A 55 1.94 -25.02 -9.08
CA THR A 55 2.32 -23.75 -9.71
C THR A 55 1.12 -22.80 -9.69
N GLY A 56 1.34 -21.55 -9.30
CA GLY A 56 0.32 -20.52 -9.17
C GLY A 56 -0.16 -20.33 -7.75
N GLU A 57 -1.26 -19.61 -7.61
CA GLU A 57 -1.87 -19.28 -6.32
C GLU A 57 -2.56 -20.50 -5.70
N LEU A 58 -2.36 -20.72 -4.40
CA LEU A 58 -2.99 -21.82 -3.67
C LEU A 58 -4.43 -21.47 -3.30
N THR A 59 -5.31 -21.49 -4.29
CA THR A 59 -6.74 -21.19 -4.14
C THR A 59 -7.62 -22.45 -4.27
N SER A 60 -7.02 -23.63 -4.06
CA SER A 60 -7.73 -24.91 -4.19
C SER A 60 -8.99 -24.97 -3.33
N GLN A 61 -10.08 -25.42 -3.94
CA GLN A 61 -11.37 -25.69 -3.29
C GLN A 61 -11.70 -27.19 -3.29
N GLU A 62 -10.70 -28.02 -3.20
CA GLU A 62 -10.84 -29.48 -3.22
C GLU A 62 -11.51 -30.05 -1.96
N THR A 63 -11.78 -29.19 -0.99
CA THR A 63 -12.63 -29.54 0.17
C THR A 63 -14.09 -29.56 -0.21
N ASP A 64 -14.91 -30.15 0.63
CA ASP A 64 -16.37 -30.20 0.51
C ASP A 64 -17.06 -28.82 0.55
N GLY A 65 -16.30 -27.73 0.52
CA GLY A 65 -16.77 -26.35 0.51
C GLY A 65 -17.08 -25.75 1.89
N TRP A 66 -17.01 -26.53 2.94
CA TRP A 66 -17.37 -26.09 4.29
C TRP A 66 -16.34 -25.13 4.92
N TYR A 67 -15.08 -25.23 4.52
CA TYR A 67 -13.98 -24.52 5.16
C TYR A 67 -13.14 -23.70 4.20
N THR A 68 -13.65 -23.46 3.00
CA THR A 68 -12.90 -22.73 1.98
C THR A 68 -13.22 -21.24 2.00
N LEU A 69 -12.21 -20.42 2.18
CA LEU A 69 -12.32 -18.95 2.16
C LEU A 69 -12.04 -18.32 0.77
N ALA A 70 -11.77 -19.14 -0.25
CA ALA A 70 -11.41 -18.64 -1.58
C ALA A 70 -12.46 -17.71 -2.19
N ASN A 71 -13.75 -17.98 -2.00
CA ASN A 71 -14.85 -17.16 -2.51
C ASN A 71 -15.00 -15.81 -1.79
N THR A 72 -14.37 -15.61 -0.64
CA THR A 72 -14.42 -14.35 0.10
C THR A 72 -13.65 -13.24 -0.60
N SER A 73 -12.81 -13.57 -1.57
CA SER A 73 -12.10 -12.58 -2.40
C SER A 73 -13.05 -11.64 -3.14
N SER A 74 -14.25 -12.08 -3.48
CA SER A 74 -15.28 -11.27 -4.15
C SER A 74 -16.19 -10.49 -3.19
N SER A 75 -16.15 -10.81 -1.89
CA SER A 75 -16.95 -10.11 -0.89
C SER A 75 -16.34 -8.75 -0.56
N ARG A 76 -17.13 -7.67 -0.60
CA ARG A 76 -16.69 -6.32 -0.25
C ARG A 76 -15.34 -5.97 -0.90
N ILE A 77 -15.26 -6.12 -2.21
CA ILE A 77 -14.02 -5.98 -2.99
C ILE A 77 -13.31 -4.64 -2.77
N TYR A 78 -14.07 -3.57 -2.46
CA TYR A 78 -13.51 -2.26 -2.14
C TYR A 78 -12.54 -2.29 -0.95
N LEU A 79 -12.74 -3.17 0.04
CA LEU A 79 -11.82 -3.35 1.16
C LEU A 79 -10.48 -3.94 0.70
N LYS A 80 -10.53 -4.96 -0.21
CA LYS A 80 -9.32 -5.56 -0.79
C LYS A 80 -8.56 -4.56 -1.63
N GLN A 81 -9.27 -3.77 -2.44
CA GLN A 81 -8.70 -2.70 -3.24
C GLN A 81 -8.03 -1.65 -2.35
N ALA A 82 -8.73 -1.16 -1.33
CA ALA A 82 -8.16 -0.20 -0.39
C ALA A 82 -6.96 -0.75 0.38
N PHE A 83 -6.98 -2.03 0.77
CA PHE A 83 -5.83 -2.69 1.40
C PHE A 83 -4.63 -2.71 0.45
N GLN A 84 -4.84 -3.14 -0.78
CA GLN A 84 -3.78 -3.22 -1.79
C GLN A 84 -3.21 -1.84 -2.15
N GLU A 85 -4.07 -0.83 -2.33
CA GLU A 85 -3.64 0.55 -2.60
C GLU A 85 -2.75 1.10 -1.49
N ASN A 86 -3.15 0.89 -0.23
CA ASN A 86 -2.37 1.35 0.92
C ASN A 86 -1.07 0.55 1.09
N SER A 87 -1.09 -0.77 0.88
CA SER A 87 0.12 -1.59 0.87
C SER A 87 1.10 -1.12 -0.19
N ASN A 88 0.62 -0.90 -1.43
CA ASN A 88 1.45 -0.41 -2.52
C ASN A 88 2.03 0.98 -2.23
N LEU A 89 1.23 1.87 -1.63
CA LEU A 89 1.72 3.20 -1.24
C LEU A 89 2.88 3.09 -0.25
N LEU A 90 2.77 2.26 0.77
CA LEU A 90 3.82 2.10 1.78
C LEU A 90 5.04 1.36 1.22
N GLU A 91 4.82 0.15 0.68
CA GLU A 91 5.89 -0.77 0.29
C GLU A 91 6.59 -0.36 -1.01
N GLN A 92 5.81 0.04 -2.02
CA GLN A 92 6.37 0.28 -3.36
C GLN A 92 6.74 1.74 -3.61
N VAL A 93 6.24 2.67 -2.80
CA VAL A 93 6.50 4.10 -2.99
C VAL A 93 7.23 4.71 -1.82
N VAL A 94 6.66 4.67 -0.62
CA VAL A 94 7.19 5.45 0.51
C VAL A 94 8.48 4.86 1.06
N GLU A 95 8.53 3.56 1.30
CA GLU A 95 9.74 2.89 1.79
C GLU A 95 10.92 3.01 0.82
N PRO A 96 10.78 2.74 -0.49
CA PRO A 96 11.87 3.00 -1.44
C PRO A 96 12.28 4.47 -1.49
N LEU A 97 11.36 5.42 -1.41
CA LEU A 97 11.70 6.83 -1.34
C LEU A 97 12.52 7.19 -0.09
N THR A 98 12.26 6.59 1.07
CA THR A 98 13.07 6.83 2.27
C THR A 98 14.53 6.42 2.06
N ILE A 99 14.76 5.34 1.33
CA ILE A 99 16.10 4.85 0.98
C ILE A 99 16.77 5.81 -0.02
N LEU A 100 16.08 6.12 -1.11
CA LEU A 100 16.59 6.97 -2.19
C LEU A 100 16.94 8.40 -1.71
N THR A 101 16.14 8.94 -0.81
CA THR A 101 16.35 10.32 -0.30
C THR A 101 17.25 10.39 0.92
N GLY A 102 17.59 9.25 1.54
CA GLY A 102 18.32 9.17 2.80
C GLY A 102 17.50 9.68 3.99
N GLY A 103 16.19 9.75 3.85
CA GLY A 103 15.24 10.26 4.85
C GLY A 103 14.94 9.24 5.96
N HIS A 104 15.83 9.07 6.91
CA HIS A 104 15.66 8.13 8.03
C HIS A 104 14.66 8.58 9.11
N ASN A 105 14.12 9.79 9.04
CA ASN A 105 13.34 10.42 10.10
C ASN A 105 11.86 9.98 10.15
N HIS A 106 11.41 9.09 9.25
CA HIS A 106 9.99 8.73 9.12
C HIS A 106 9.66 7.31 9.62
N LYS A 107 10.59 6.66 10.33
CA LYS A 107 10.40 5.28 10.81
C LYS A 107 9.15 5.13 11.69
N ASP A 108 8.90 6.08 12.56
CA ASP A 108 7.76 5.99 13.50
C ASP A 108 6.43 6.16 12.78
N GLN A 109 6.36 7.07 11.80
CA GLN A 109 5.17 7.27 10.97
C GLN A 109 4.88 6.03 10.12
N LEU A 110 5.91 5.43 9.51
CA LEU A 110 5.76 4.20 8.74
C LEU A 110 5.35 3.02 9.61
N THR A 111 5.96 2.88 10.79
CA THR A 111 5.57 1.85 11.76
C THR A 111 4.12 2.02 12.19
N TYR A 112 3.68 3.24 12.43
CA TYR A 112 2.29 3.54 12.75
C TYR A 112 1.37 3.17 11.58
N ALA A 113 1.70 3.60 10.36
CA ALA A 113 0.90 3.31 9.17
C ALA A 113 0.73 1.79 8.95
N TRP A 114 1.82 1.04 9.03
CA TRP A 114 1.78 -0.42 8.94
C TRP A 114 0.94 -1.07 10.04
N LYS A 115 1.09 -0.65 11.29
CA LYS A 115 0.27 -1.17 12.40
C LYS A 115 -1.22 -0.93 12.15
N VAL A 116 -1.59 0.25 11.68
CA VAL A 116 -2.99 0.59 11.39
C VAL A 116 -3.50 -0.20 10.19
N LEU A 117 -2.70 -0.36 9.14
CA LEU A 117 -3.06 -1.17 7.97
C LEU A 117 -3.31 -2.63 8.34
N LEU A 118 -2.40 -3.21 9.12
CA LEU A 118 -2.47 -4.61 9.52
C LEU A 118 -3.64 -4.91 10.47
N GLN A 119 -4.20 -3.91 11.15
CA GLN A 119 -5.46 -4.08 11.90
C GLN A 119 -6.66 -4.42 10.99
N ASN A 120 -6.55 -4.17 9.68
CA ASN A 120 -7.57 -4.53 8.70
C ASN A 120 -7.33 -5.93 8.07
N ALA A 121 -6.20 -6.57 8.37
CA ALA A 121 -5.81 -7.87 7.80
C ALA A 121 -6.41 -9.11 8.47
N PRO A 122 -6.92 -9.12 9.74
CA PRO A 122 -7.57 -10.30 10.29
C PRO A 122 -8.61 -10.85 9.31
N HIS A 123 -8.69 -12.18 9.22
CA HIS A 123 -9.47 -12.84 8.17
C HIS A 123 -10.94 -12.45 8.17
N ASP A 124 -11.60 -12.29 9.30
CA ASP A 124 -12.99 -11.85 9.36
C ASP A 124 -13.20 -10.41 8.86
N SER A 125 -12.20 -9.56 9.04
CA SER A 125 -12.21 -8.18 8.54
C SER A 125 -11.99 -8.15 7.04
N ILE A 126 -10.85 -8.64 6.55
CA ILE A 126 -10.49 -8.53 5.12
C ILE A 126 -11.36 -9.43 4.23
N CYS A 127 -11.83 -10.59 4.74
CA CYS A 127 -12.79 -11.45 4.03
C CYS A 127 -14.16 -10.79 3.87
N GLY A 128 -14.51 -9.80 4.70
CA GLY A 128 -15.76 -9.08 4.58
C GLY A 128 -16.96 -9.76 5.22
N CYS A 129 -16.73 -10.66 6.18
CA CYS A 129 -17.80 -11.41 6.88
C CYS A 129 -18.14 -10.84 8.26
N SER A 130 -17.45 -9.82 8.72
CA SER A 130 -17.79 -9.09 9.94
C SER A 130 -19.05 -8.23 9.76
N ILE A 131 -19.52 -7.63 10.86
CA ILE A 131 -20.64 -6.68 10.83
C ILE A 131 -20.23 -5.36 10.14
N ASP A 132 -21.20 -4.58 9.71
CA ASP A 132 -20.97 -3.36 8.92
C ASP A 132 -20.14 -2.32 9.66
N GLU A 133 -20.32 -2.20 10.97
CA GLU A 133 -19.55 -1.27 11.82
C GLU A 133 -18.05 -1.55 11.78
N VAL A 134 -17.65 -2.83 11.74
CA VAL A 134 -16.24 -3.22 11.59
C VAL A 134 -15.71 -2.76 10.24
N HIS A 135 -16.48 -2.94 9.18
CA HIS A 135 -16.04 -2.53 7.84
C HIS A 135 -15.97 -1.00 7.68
N LEU A 136 -16.87 -0.25 8.30
CA LEU A 136 -16.78 1.20 8.36
C LEU A 136 -15.52 1.67 9.11
N GLU A 137 -15.16 1.01 10.20
CA GLU A 137 -13.90 1.31 10.92
C GLU A 137 -12.67 0.96 10.06
N MET A 138 -12.74 -0.08 9.25
CA MET A 138 -11.67 -0.41 8.29
C MET A 138 -11.43 0.71 7.28
N GLU A 139 -12.49 1.32 6.75
CA GLU A 139 -12.38 2.45 5.83
C GLU A 139 -11.68 3.65 6.48
N VAL A 140 -12.01 3.94 7.76
CA VAL A 140 -11.34 4.98 8.53
C VAL A 140 -9.85 4.69 8.70
N ARG A 141 -9.48 3.42 8.96
CA ARG A 141 -8.08 3.01 9.06
C ARG A 141 -7.35 3.14 7.73
N PHE A 142 -7.97 2.74 6.61
CA PHE A 142 -7.39 2.95 5.28
C PHE A 142 -7.16 4.43 4.99
N ALA A 143 -8.11 5.30 5.32
CA ALA A 143 -7.94 6.74 5.16
C ALA A 143 -6.79 7.30 6.00
N LYS A 144 -6.61 6.84 7.25
CA LYS A 144 -5.47 7.21 8.10
C LYS A 144 -4.14 6.80 7.49
N VAL A 145 -4.04 5.54 7.02
CA VAL A 145 -2.81 5.03 6.39
C VAL A 145 -2.47 5.84 5.15
N ASN A 146 -3.46 6.10 4.29
CA ASN A 146 -3.29 6.90 3.09
C ASN A 146 -2.78 8.32 3.40
N GLN A 147 -3.37 8.98 4.40
CA GLN A 147 -2.95 10.32 4.82
C GLN A 147 -1.51 10.32 5.34
N VAL A 148 -1.14 9.37 6.19
CA VAL A 148 0.23 9.27 6.73
C VAL A 148 1.23 8.94 5.62
N GLY A 149 0.93 7.97 4.77
CA GLY A 149 1.78 7.61 3.64
C GLY A 149 2.02 8.78 2.68
N ASN A 150 0.96 9.49 2.30
CA ASN A 150 1.07 10.66 1.44
C ASN A 150 1.78 11.84 2.12
N PHE A 151 1.61 12.03 3.42
CA PHE A 151 2.36 13.03 4.19
C PHE A 151 3.86 12.73 4.15
N VAL A 152 4.27 11.51 4.45
CA VAL A 152 5.69 11.09 4.41
C VAL A 152 6.25 11.23 3.00
N LYS A 153 5.53 10.74 1.98
CA LYS A 153 5.89 10.88 0.58
C LYS A 153 6.16 12.34 0.20
N SER A 154 5.25 13.22 0.56
CA SER A 154 5.36 14.66 0.24
C SER A 154 6.56 15.30 0.91
N ASN A 155 6.84 14.95 2.17
CA ASN A 155 8.01 15.46 2.88
C ASN A 155 9.31 15.01 2.22
N LEU A 156 9.44 13.70 1.92
CA LEU A 156 10.61 13.14 1.25
C LEU A 156 10.87 13.80 -0.11
N LEU A 157 9.81 13.99 -0.91
CA LEU A 157 9.91 14.65 -2.21
C LEU A 157 10.29 16.12 -2.08
N ASN A 158 9.77 16.84 -1.08
CA ASN A 158 10.13 18.25 -0.84
C ASN A 158 11.59 18.40 -0.37
N GLU A 159 12.05 17.52 0.51
CA GLU A 159 13.47 17.50 0.92
C GLU A 159 14.38 17.20 -0.27
N TRP A 160 14.00 16.27 -1.12
CA TRP A 160 14.77 15.91 -2.29
C TRP A 160 14.76 16.99 -3.36
N LYS A 161 13.62 17.63 -3.60
CA LYS A 161 13.50 18.79 -4.50
C LYS A 161 14.52 19.88 -4.19
N GLY A 162 14.77 20.15 -2.91
CA GLY A 162 15.79 21.10 -2.47
C GLY A 162 17.23 20.69 -2.85
N LYS A 163 17.48 19.39 -3.02
CA LYS A 163 18.80 18.85 -3.42
C LYS A 163 18.97 18.76 -4.95
N LEU A 164 17.87 18.63 -5.70
CA LEU A 164 17.86 18.61 -7.17
C LEU A 164 17.97 20.01 -7.79
N ALA A 165 18.51 20.97 -7.06
CA ALA A 165 18.57 22.37 -7.43
C ALA A 165 18.89 22.57 -8.91
N THR A 166 17.89 23.01 -9.63
CA THR A 166 17.87 23.96 -10.73
C THR A 166 19.16 24.08 -11.55
N GLN A 167 19.41 23.13 -12.43
CA GLN A 167 20.44 23.31 -13.46
C GLN A 167 19.91 23.97 -14.74
N ASN A 168 18.59 24.22 -14.85
CA ASN A 168 17.98 24.79 -16.06
C ASN A 168 17.19 26.06 -15.72
N ALA A 169 17.81 27.19 -15.94
CA ALA A 169 17.21 28.53 -15.77
C ALA A 169 16.25 28.93 -16.91
N GLU A 170 16.09 28.12 -17.95
CA GLU A 170 15.31 28.46 -19.15
C GLU A 170 13.94 27.79 -19.23
N SER A 171 13.54 26.94 -18.26
CA SER A 171 12.24 26.26 -18.27
C SER A 171 11.23 26.94 -17.37
N ASP A 172 10.01 27.11 -17.82
CA ASP A 172 8.89 27.66 -17.03
C ASP A 172 8.54 26.76 -15.85
N CYS A 173 8.71 25.45 -16.00
CA CYS A 173 8.45 24.45 -14.98
C CYS A 173 9.34 23.22 -15.16
N LEU A 174 9.87 22.72 -14.05
CA LEU A 174 10.64 21.49 -14.02
C LEU A 174 9.90 20.46 -13.15
N PHE A 175 9.71 19.26 -13.68
CA PHE A 175 9.22 18.13 -12.90
C PHE A 175 10.13 16.92 -13.04
N THR A 176 10.16 16.09 -12.01
CA THR A 176 11.01 14.91 -11.96
C THR A 176 10.12 13.68 -11.83
N VAL A 177 10.37 12.69 -12.67
CA VAL A 177 9.73 11.37 -12.60
C VAL A 177 10.68 10.42 -11.87
N ILE A 178 10.16 9.71 -10.88
CA ILE A 178 10.91 8.78 -10.06
C ILE A 178 10.35 7.39 -10.25
N ASN A 179 11.18 6.46 -10.69
CA ASN A 179 10.88 5.04 -10.70
C ASN A 179 11.39 4.43 -9.39
N THR A 180 10.46 3.99 -8.54
CA THR A 180 10.78 3.35 -7.25
C THR A 180 10.95 1.83 -7.35
N SER A 181 10.77 1.24 -8.54
CA SER A 181 10.98 -0.18 -8.76
C SER A 181 12.45 -0.51 -9.06
N LEU A 182 12.82 -1.78 -8.95
CA LEU A 182 14.16 -2.29 -9.27
C LEU A 182 14.37 -2.57 -10.77
N HIS A 183 13.38 -2.27 -11.61
CA HIS A 183 13.41 -2.56 -13.04
C HIS A 183 13.12 -1.30 -13.84
N ASP A 184 13.71 -1.21 -15.02
CA ASP A 184 13.38 -0.18 -16.00
C ASP A 184 11.91 -0.31 -16.41
N LYS A 185 11.23 0.84 -16.50
CA LYS A 185 9.82 0.91 -16.92
C LYS A 185 9.66 1.92 -18.04
N VAL A 186 8.79 1.57 -18.98
CA VAL A 186 8.24 2.50 -19.96
C VAL A 186 6.77 2.65 -19.60
N ASP A 187 6.37 3.86 -19.23
CA ASP A 187 5.02 4.12 -18.76
C ASP A 187 4.60 5.56 -19.07
N THR A 188 3.30 5.82 -18.98
CA THR A 188 2.73 7.16 -19.09
C THR A 188 2.58 7.77 -17.71
N VAL A 189 3.18 8.91 -17.49
CA VAL A 189 3.10 9.65 -16.22
C VAL A 189 2.13 10.81 -16.37
N SER A 190 1.18 10.91 -15.43
CA SER A 190 0.26 12.04 -15.32
C SER A 190 0.60 12.88 -14.09
N THR A 191 0.65 14.20 -14.28
CA THR A 191 0.87 15.14 -13.18
C THR A 191 0.07 16.41 -13.39
N VAL A 192 -0.19 17.13 -12.32
CA VAL A 192 -0.82 18.46 -12.36
C VAL A 192 0.22 19.50 -11.97
N LEU A 193 0.36 20.52 -12.79
CA LEU A 193 1.33 21.59 -12.60
C LEU A 193 0.62 22.94 -12.54
N ASP A 194 1.02 23.77 -11.58
CA ASP A 194 0.61 25.16 -11.49
C ASP A 194 1.61 26.01 -12.30
N VAL A 195 1.27 26.31 -13.54
CA VAL A 195 2.21 26.96 -14.48
C VAL A 195 2.05 28.47 -14.54
N VAL A 196 0.86 29.00 -14.20
CA VAL A 196 0.59 30.43 -14.18
C VAL A 196 0.04 30.84 -12.82
N THR A 197 0.57 31.90 -12.26
CA THR A 197 0.08 32.48 -11.01
C THR A 197 -0.30 33.95 -11.23
N CYS A 198 -1.40 34.39 -10.60
CA CYS A 198 -1.82 35.79 -10.62
C CYS A 198 -1.67 36.40 -9.23
N GLU A 199 -0.90 37.46 -9.13
CA GLU A 199 -0.82 38.26 -7.90
C GLU A 199 -1.98 39.26 -7.83
N PHE A 200 -2.60 39.36 -6.66
CA PHE A 200 -3.78 40.24 -6.46
C PHE A 200 -3.67 41.14 -5.22
N LYS A 201 -2.43 41.47 -4.81
CA LYS A 201 -2.16 42.27 -3.61
C LYS A 201 -2.99 43.56 -3.50
N GLU A 202 -3.27 44.19 -4.66
CA GLU A 202 -4.00 45.45 -4.76
C GLU A 202 -5.44 45.25 -5.32
N LEU A 203 -5.83 43.99 -5.54
CA LEU A 203 -7.14 43.63 -6.10
C LEU A 203 -8.00 42.94 -5.07
N HIS A 204 -9.31 43.15 -5.17
CA HIS A 204 -10.23 42.28 -4.44
C HIS A 204 -10.10 40.83 -4.96
N PRO A 205 -10.17 39.79 -4.08
CA PRO A 205 -10.02 38.40 -4.48
C PRO A 205 -10.88 37.98 -5.68
N THR A 206 -12.14 38.51 -5.77
CA THR A 206 -13.04 38.26 -6.89
C THR A 206 -12.51 38.81 -8.22
N GLU A 207 -11.84 39.95 -8.20
CA GLU A 207 -11.25 40.57 -9.40
C GLU A 207 -9.99 39.81 -9.80
N GLY A 208 -9.16 39.40 -8.84
CA GLY A 208 -8.01 38.54 -9.06
C GLY A 208 -8.41 37.23 -9.72
N TYR A 209 -9.47 36.59 -9.21
CA TYR A 209 -10.02 35.35 -9.80
C TYR A 209 -10.51 35.57 -11.23
N LYS A 210 -11.29 36.64 -11.49
CA LYS A 210 -11.74 36.96 -12.86
C LYS A 210 -10.57 37.20 -13.80
N LYS A 211 -9.54 37.89 -13.35
CA LYS A 211 -8.31 38.11 -14.13
C LYS A 211 -7.62 36.80 -14.44
N MET A 212 -7.50 35.92 -13.46
CA MET A 212 -6.88 34.61 -13.63
C MET A 212 -7.63 33.71 -14.61
N THR A 213 -8.97 33.62 -14.49
CA THR A 213 -9.82 32.82 -15.39
C THR A 213 -9.92 33.38 -16.82
N ALA A 214 -9.55 34.64 -17.02
CA ALA A 214 -9.50 35.24 -18.36
C ALA A 214 -8.14 35.01 -19.06
N LEU A 215 -7.13 34.46 -18.38
CA LEU A 215 -5.84 34.15 -19.00
C LEU A 215 -5.97 32.96 -19.92
N THR A 216 -5.36 33.06 -21.08
CA THR A 216 -5.19 31.93 -22.00
C THR A 216 -3.82 31.31 -21.75
N LEU A 217 -3.76 30.01 -21.57
CA LEU A 217 -2.49 29.32 -21.42
C LEU A 217 -1.69 29.41 -22.73
N PRO A 218 -0.39 29.71 -22.64
CA PRO A 218 0.50 29.59 -23.79
C PRO A 218 0.64 28.11 -24.20
N THR A 219 1.15 27.90 -25.41
CA THR A 219 1.49 26.55 -25.86
C THR A 219 2.74 26.07 -25.12
N TYR A 220 2.61 24.97 -24.39
CA TYR A 220 3.73 24.34 -23.71
C TYR A 220 4.26 23.13 -24.50
N HIS A 221 5.54 22.89 -24.40
CA HIS A 221 6.21 21.71 -24.90
C HIS A 221 6.97 21.03 -23.75
N VAL A 222 6.80 19.72 -23.63
CA VAL A 222 7.58 18.92 -22.68
C VAL A 222 8.90 18.52 -23.34
N LYS A 223 10.01 18.73 -22.68
CA LYS A 223 11.35 18.35 -23.14
C LYS A 223 12.07 17.54 -22.08
N ASP A 224 12.87 16.58 -22.51
CA ASP A 224 13.82 15.89 -21.62
C ASP A 224 15.01 16.80 -21.25
N LEU A 225 15.92 16.27 -20.44
CA LEU A 225 17.13 17.01 -20.02
C LEU A 225 18.09 17.30 -21.17
N ASP A 226 18.01 16.56 -22.26
CA ASP A 226 18.79 16.79 -23.50
C ASP A 226 18.13 17.81 -24.42
N GLY A 227 16.96 18.35 -24.07
CA GLY A 227 16.19 19.30 -24.84
C GLY A 227 15.33 18.70 -25.97
N ARG A 228 15.21 17.35 -26.02
CA ARG A 228 14.35 16.67 -27.01
C ARG A 228 12.91 16.77 -26.60
N VAL A 229 12.03 17.05 -27.56
CA VAL A 229 10.59 17.09 -27.30
C VAL A 229 10.08 15.69 -26.99
N VAL A 230 9.37 15.56 -25.87
CA VAL A 230 8.69 14.35 -25.41
C VAL A 230 7.21 14.47 -25.78
N GLU A 231 6.63 13.40 -26.30
CA GLU A 231 5.19 13.35 -26.57
C GLU A 231 4.41 13.51 -25.26
N ALA A 232 3.53 14.50 -25.22
CA ALA A 232 2.71 14.80 -24.06
C ALA A 232 1.34 15.33 -24.45
N LYS A 233 0.30 14.90 -23.74
CA LYS A 233 -1.02 15.49 -23.78
C LYS A 233 -1.13 16.53 -22.67
N ILE A 234 -1.42 17.76 -23.01
CA ILE A 234 -1.56 18.88 -22.06
C ILE A 234 -3.02 19.30 -22.05
N GLU A 235 -3.62 19.32 -20.88
CA GLU A 235 -5.00 19.74 -20.67
C GLU A 235 -5.04 20.93 -19.71
N ASP A 236 -5.80 21.96 -20.08
CA ASP A 236 -6.09 23.08 -19.20
C ASP A 236 -7.20 22.68 -18.23
N LEU A 237 -6.87 22.61 -16.95
CA LEU A 237 -7.81 22.30 -15.87
C LEU A 237 -8.50 23.55 -15.31
N GLY A 238 -8.21 24.72 -15.87
CA GLY A 238 -8.73 26.00 -15.40
C GLY A 238 -8.01 26.53 -14.18
N ALA A 239 -8.54 27.62 -13.62
CA ALA A 239 -7.99 28.25 -12.43
C ALA A 239 -8.58 27.65 -11.16
N SER A 240 -7.74 27.44 -10.15
CA SER A 240 -8.16 26.99 -8.84
C SER A 240 -7.68 27.94 -7.72
N PHE A 241 -8.40 27.95 -6.62
CA PHE A 241 -8.01 28.64 -5.40
C PHE A 241 -7.70 27.60 -4.31
N GLY A 242 -6.50 27.61 -3.78
CA GLY A 242 -6.08 26.71 -2.69
C GLY A 242 -5.71 27.45 -1.43
N TYR A 243 -6.12 26.93 -0.28
CA TYR A 243 -5.77 27.50 1.03
C TYR A 243 -4.26 27.43 1.35
N THR A 244 -3.52 26.62 0.64
CA THR A 244 -2.05 26.50 0.78
C THR A 244 -1.28 27.48 -0.08
N LEU A 245 -1.98 28.35 -0.81
CA LEU A 245 -1.32 29.35 -1.63
C LEU A 245 -0.55 30.35 -0.77
N PRO A 246 0.60 30.83 -1.27
CA PRO A 246 1.21 32.02 -0.72
C PRO A 246 0.18 33.17 -0.71
N LYS A 247 0.25 33.99 0.32
CA LYS A 247 -0.65 35.13 0.45
C LYS A 247 -0.68 35.96 -0.84
N ASP A 248 -1.87 36.39 -1.25
CA ASP A 248 -2.12 37.21 -2.42
C ASP A 248 -1.89 36.56 -3.81
N LYS A 249 -1.97 35.22 -3.91
CA LYS A 249 -1.79 34.54 -5.22
C LYS A 249 -2.91 33.54 -5.51
N PHE A 250 -3.28 33.43 -6.76
CA PHE A 250 -4.05 32.33 -7.35
C PHE A 250 -3.15 31.44 -8.22
N ARG A 251 -3.50 30.17 -8.33
CA ARG A 251 -2.85 29.18 -9.18
C ARG A 251 -3.74 28.76 -10.31
#